data_5fbd9eeccccfc3cec339e45abc48f963
#
_entry.id   5fbd9eeccccfc3cec339e45abc48f963
#
_cell.length_a   1.000
_cell.length_b   1.000
_cell.length_c   1.000
_cell.angle_alpha   90.00
_cell.angle_beta   90.00
_cell.angle_gamma   90.00
#
_symmetry.space_group_name_H-M   'P 1'
#
loop_
_entity.id
_entity.type
_entity.pdbx_description
1 polymer ?
#
loop_
_entity_poly.entity_id
_entity_poly.type
_entity_poly.pdbx_seq_one_letter_code
_entity_poly.pdbx_strand_id
1 'polypeptide(L)'
;MNERKRSWIESAADPEGDFPIENLPLGVFDRDDAEAPRIGVPIGDKVLDLREAWVNGLLGGLSGSLGRTLEESSLNQIASLGRSASRELRTSLTELLSNDSSPLRTSDDRDRILLPASAIDSGLPFSIGDYTDFYASENHATNVGRMFRPDGDPLLPNWKHLPVGYHGRASSVVES
;
A
#
# COMPACT_ATOMS: atom_id res chain seq x y z
N MET A 1 30.63 0.35 1.40
CA MET A 1 29.63 -0.59 0.83
C MET A 1 28.55 -0.72 1.90
N ASN A 2 27.37 -0.17 1.66
CA ASN A 2 26.28 -0.34 2.62
C ASN A 2 25.85 -1.81 2.55
N GLU A 3 26.04 -2.57 3.63
CA GLU A 3 25.50 -3.93 3.69
C GLU A 3 23.97 -3.84 3.52
N ARG A 4 23.44 -4.61 2.55
CA ARG A 4 22.00 -4.72 2.38
C ARG A 4 21.39 -5.27 3.67
N LYS A 5 20.41 -4.60 4.21
CA LYS A 5 19.64 -5.10 5.35
C LYS A 5 18.97 -6.42 4.93
N ARG A 6 19.05 -7.42 5.78
CA ARG A 6 18.39 -8.71 5.54
C ARG A 6 17.24 -8.87 6.53
N SER A 7 16.15 -9.43 6.05
CA SER A 7 15.07 -9.84 6.93
C SER A 7 15.39 -11.18 7.59
N TRP A 8 14.91 -11.37 8.80
CA TRP A 8 14.87 -12.68 9.45
C TRP A 8 13.75 -13.57 8.89
N ILE A 9 12.86 -13.04 8.05
CA ILE A 9 11.85 -13.79 7.31
C ILE A 9 12.51 -14.32 6.05
N GLU A 10 12.67 -15.64 5.96
CA GLU A 10 13.46 -16.29 4.90
C GLU A 10 12.90 -16.00 3.50
N SER A 11 11.58 -16.04 3.32
CA SER A 11 10.92 -15.77 2.04
C SER A 11 11.15 -14.34 1.51
N ALA A 12 11.49 -13.38 2.38
CA ALA A 12 11.83 -12.02 1.96
C ALA A 12 13.24 -11.89 1.36
N ALA A 13 14.04 -12.94 1.38
CA ALA A 13 15.36 -13.01 0.76
C ALA A 13 15.32 -13.60 -0.66
N ASP A 14 14.17 -14.04 -1.13
CA ASP A 14 13.98 -14.54 -2.49
C ASP A 14 14.23 -13.41 -3.50
N PRO A 15 15.21 -13.54 -4.42
CA PRO A 15 15.53 -12.51 -5.40
C PRO A 15 14.40 -12.28 -6.43
N GLU A 16 13.50 -13.26 -6.63
CA GLU A 16 12.35 -13.19 -7.51
C GLU A 16 11.07 -12.76 -6.75
N GLY A 17 11.16 -12.55 -5.44
CA GLY A 17 10.03 -12.17 -4.61
C GLY A 17 9.69 -10.68 -4.71
N ASP A 18 8.39 -10.35 -4.71
CA ASP A 18 7.91 -8.98 -4.85
C ASP A 18 8.08 -8.13 -3.59
N PHE A 19 8.23 -8.76 -2.42
CA PHE A 19 8.22 -8.09 -1.12
C PHE A 19 9.49 -8.32 -0.29
N PRO A 20 10.67 -7.90 -0.80
CA PRO A 20 11.89 -7.88 0.00
C PRO A 20 11.82 -6.78 1.07
N ILE A 21 12.73 -6.81 2.05
CA ILE A 21 12.77 -5.82 3.14
C ILE A 21 12.98 -4.38 2.66
N GLU A 22 13.55 -4.18 1.50
CA GLU A 22 13.69 -2.87 0.87
C GLU A 22 12.37 -2.33 0.31
N ASN A 23 11.41 -3.21 0.04
CA ASN A 23 10.08 -2.86 -0.45
C ASN A 23 9.02 -3.27 0.58
N LEU A 24 8.68 -2.36 1.49
CA LEU A 24 7.64 -2.55 2.51
C LEU A 24 6.44 -1.64 2.17
N PRO A 25 5.62 -1.98 1.17
CA PRO A 25 4.44 -1.19 0.84
C PRO A 25 3.39 -1.32 1.95
N LEU A 26 2.61 -0.27 2.15
CA LEU A 26 1.42 -0.33 3.01
C LEU A 26 0.23 -0.75 2.16
N GLY A 27 -0.57 -1.66 2.68
CA GLY A 27 -1.82 -2.11 2.08
C GLY A 27 -2.93 -2.26 3.11
N VAL A 28 -4.10 -2.61 2.63
CA VAL A 28 -5.25 -2.99 3.44
C VAL A 28 -5.64 -4.41 3.06
N PHE A 29 -6.03 -5.19 4.04
CA PHE A 29 -6.43 -6.57 3.83
C PHE A 29 -7.59 -6.95 4.75
N ASP A 30 -8.37 -7.92 4.30
CA ASP A 30 -9.38 -8.60 5.09
C ASP A 30 -8.83 -9.90 5.68
N ARG A 31 -9.30 -10.25 6.85
CA ARG A 31 -9.03 -11.51 7.52
C ARG A 31 -10.30 -12.05 8.16
N ASP A 32 -10.49 -13.36 8.11
CA ASP A 32 -11.73 -14.03 8.51
C ASP A 32 -12.15 -13.77 9.96
N ASP A 33 -11.19 -13.54 10.87
CA ASP A 33 -11.42 -13.35 12.30
C ASP A 33 -11.49 -11.87 12.72
N ALA A 34 -11.50 -10.93 11.76
CA ALA A 34 -11.61 -9.49 12.02
C ALA A 34 -12.95 -8.92 11.55
N GLU A 35 -13.53 -8.01 12.35
CA GLU A 35 -14.79 -7.34 12.01
C GLU A 35 -14.63 -6.25 10.92
N ALA A 36 -13.40 -5.83 10.65
CA ALA A 36 -13.10 -4.74 9.71
C ALA A 36 -11.73 -4.95 9.07
N PRO A 37 -11.51 -4.38 7.88
CA PRO A 37 -10.22 -4.42 7.20
C PRO A 37 -9.07 -3.91 8.08
N ARG A 38 -7.87 -4.41 7.83
CA ARG A 38 -6.65 -4.13 8.59
C ARG A 38 -5.57 -3.54 7.71
N ILE A 39 -4.78 -2.64 8.27
CA ILE A 39 -3.59 -2.13 7.61
C ILE A 39 -2.46 -3.13 7.79
N GLY A 40 -1.79 -3.48 6.71
CA GLY A 40 -0.69 -4.44 6.72
C GLY A 40 0.48 -4.09 5.82
N VAL A 41 1.54 -4.85 6.00
CA VAL A 41 2.76 -4.74 5.20
C VAL A 41 3.15 -6.13 4.72
N PRO A 42 3.13 -6.39 3.41
CA PRO A 42 3.65 -7.63 2.86
C PRO A 42 5.17 -7.67 3.00
N ILE A 43 5.67 -8.86 3.33
CA ILE A 43 7.09 -9.18 3.49
C ILE A 43 7.33 -10.65 3.12
N GLY A 44 8.02 -10.92 2.02
CA GLY A 44 8.11 -12.28 1.47
C GLY A 44 6.73 -12.87 1.20
N ASP A 45 6.47 -14.06 1.75
CA ASP A 45 5.18 -14.77 1.68
C ASP A 45 4.23 -14.47 2.85
N LYS A 46 4.52 -13.42 3.62
CA LYS A 46 3.76 -13.03 4.80
C LYS A 46 3.17 -11.62 4.68
N VAL A 47 2.20 -11.34 5.53
CA VAL A 47 1.67 -9.99 5.78
C VAL A 47 1.74 -9.71 7.28
N LEU A 48 2.39 -8.60 7.64
CA LEU A 48 2.43 -8.08 9.00
C LEU A 48 1.17 -7.26 9.27
N ASP A 49 0.34 -7.69 10.22
CA ASP A 49 -0.81 -6.92 10.72
C ASP A 49 -0.31 -5.80 11.63
N LEU A 50 -0.43 -4.54 11.17
CA LEU A 50 0.10 -3.39 11.90
C LEU A 50 -0.68 -3.07 13.16
N ARG A 51 -1.99 -3.31 13.18
CA ARG A 51 -2.80 -3.14 14.38
C ARG A 51 -2.38 -4.14 15.46
N GLU A 52 -2.25 -5.41 15.11
CA GLU A 52 -1.78 -6.42 16.06
C GLU A 52 -0.35 -6.11 16.54
N ALA A 53 0.55 -5.70 15.66
CA ALA A 53 1.90 -5.30 16.04
C ALA A 53 1.91 -4.10 16.99
N TRP A 54 1.02 -3.12 16.78
CA TRP A 54 0.89 -1.94 17.62
C TRP A 54 0.32 -2.28 19.01
N VAL A 55 -0.81 -2.97 19.08
CA VAL A 55 -1.48 -3.27 20.36
C VAL A 55 -0.67 -4.22 21.25
N ASN A 56 0.19 -5.06 20.63
CA ASN A 56 1.15 -5.91 21.34
C ASN A 56 2.48 -5.20 21.69
N GLY A 57 2.57 -3.88 21.45
CA GLY A 57 3.72 -3.07 21.86
C GLY A 57 4.98 -3.25 21.00
N LEU A 58 4.92 -3.97 19.88
CA LEU A 58 6.07 -4.23 19.00
C LEU A 58 6.51 -2.99 18.21
N LEU A 59 5.65 -1.98 18.12
CA LEU A 59 5.88 -0.69 17.47
C LEU A 59 5.90 0.46 18.48
N GLY A 60 6.26 0.18 19.73
CA GLY A 60 6.22 1.15 20.86
C GLY A 60 7.12 2.38 20.69
N GLY A 61 8.02 2.39 19.72
CA GLY A 61 8.84 3.56 19.35
C GLY A 61 8.12 4.61 18.51
N LEU A 62 6.91 4.30 18.00
CA LEU A 62 6.12 5.25 17.20
C LEU A 62 5.49 6.34 18.07
N SER A 63 5.38 7.55 17.50
CA SER A 63 4.56 8.61 18.11
C SER A 63 3.11 8.12 18.30
N GLY A 64 2.50 8.50 19.43
CA GLY A 64 1.15 8.04 19.77
C GLY A 64 0.07 8.48 18.76
N SER A 65 0.30 9.55 18.01
CA SER A 65 -0.59 9.97 16.92
C SER A 65 -0.53 9.01 15.75
N LEU A 66 0.67 8.58 15.35
CA LEU A 66 0.87 7.61 14.27
C LEU A 66 0.39 6.22 14.70
N GLY A 67 0.76 5.77 15.90
CA GLY A 67 0.36 4.45 16.40
C GLY A 67 -1.15 4.23 16.36
N ARG A 68 -1.95 5.21 16.78
CA ARG A 68 -3.42 5.11 16.72
C ARG A 68 -3.98 4.97 15.30
N THR A 69 -3.30 5.52 14.29
CA THR A 69 -3.76 5.37 12.90
C THR A 69 -3.60 3.95 12.35
N LEU A 70 -2.80 3.11 13.00
CA LEU A 70 -2.65 1.70 12.63
C LEU A 70 -3.87 0.84 13.03
N GLU A 71 -4.77 1.39 13.81
CA GLU A 71 -6.04 0.75 14.19
C GLU A 71 -7.18 1.03 13.21
N GLU A 72 -6.95 1.93 12.24
CA GLU A 72 -7.92 2.27 11.19
C GLU A 72 -8.03 1.17 10.13
N SER A 73 -9.10 1.26 9.32
CA SER A 73 -9.36 0.30 8.23
C SER A 73 -8.94 0.83 6.85
N SER A 74 -8.23 1.96 6.80
CA SER A 74 -7.72 2.57 5.57
C SER A 74 -6.46 3.38 5.84
N LEU A 75 -5.68 3.65 4.79
CA LEU A 75 -4.46 4.46 4.88
C LEU A 75 -4.70 5.98 4.93
N ASN A 76 -5.94 6.45 4.86
CA ASN A 76 -6.26 7.88 4.78
C ASN A 76 -5.66 8.67 5.95
N GLN A 77 -5.79 8.17 7.18
CA GLN A 77 -5.26 8.84 8.38
C GLN A 77 -3.73 8.86 8.39
N ILE A 78 -3.06 7.75 8.04
CA ILE A 78 -1.59 7.71 7.92
C ILE A 78 -1.11 8.71 6.89
N ALA A 79 -1.75 8.77 5.72
CA ALA A 79 -1.41 9.69 4.65
C ALA A 79 -1.56 11.15 5.08
N SER A 80 -2.57 11.48 5.89
CA SER A 80 -2.81 12.82 6.42
C SER A 80 -1.70 13.34 7.33
N LEU A 81 -0.96 12.44 8.00
CA LEU A 81 0.18 12.79 8.86
C LEU A 81 1.45 13.17 8.07
N GLY A 82 1.47 12.91 6.77
CA GLY A 82 2.53 13.32 5.85
C GLY A 82 3.81 12.50 5.93
N ARG A 83 4.86 12.98 5.24
CA ARG A 83 6.09 12.22 4.99
C ARG A 83 6.90 11.86 6.24
N SER A 84 6.85 12.68 7.29
CA SER A 84 7.58 12.38 8.53
C SER A 84 7.06 11.14 9.21
N ALA A 85 5.74 11.00 9.31
CA ALA A 85 5.08 9.82 9.85
C ALA A 85 5.36 8.56 9.01
N SER A 86 5.33 8.69 7.68
CA SER A 86 5.68 7.57 6.79
C SER A 86 7.12 7.10 6.97
N ARG A 87 8.07 8.01 7.20
CA ARG A 87 9.47 7.66 7.48
C ARG A 87 9.64 7.00 8.85
N GLU A 88 8.97 7.54 9.86
CA GLU A 88 8.96 7.00 11.22
C GLU A 88 8.46 5.54 11.20
N LEU A 89 7.30 5.30 10.57
CA LEU A 89 6.73 3.97 10.41
C LEU A 89 7.68 3.03 9.67
N ARG A 90 8.22 3.45 8.51
CA ARG A 90 9.16 2.63 7.74
C ARG A 90 10.41 2.27 8.52
N THR A 91 10.95 3.19 9.32
CA THR A 91 12.13 2.92 10.15
C THR A 91 11.80 1.84 11.18
N SER A 92 10.70 1.98 11.91
CA SER A 92 10.28 1.00 12.92
C SER A 92 9.98 -0.38 12.32
N LEU A 93 9.33 -0.41 11.15
CA LEU A 93 9.08 -1.66 10.42
C LEU A 93 10.36 -2.33 9.97
N THR A 94 11.29 -1.54 9.43
CA THR A 94 12.59 -2.08 8.99
C THR A 94 13.37 -2.65 10.17
N GLU A 95 13.36 -2.00 11.33
CA GLU A 95 13.99 -2.50 12.55
C GLU A 95 13.34 -3.79 13.03
N LEU A 96 12.01 -3.83 13.10
CA LEU A 96 11.25 -5.01 13.52
C LEU A 96 11.48 -6.22 12.62
N LEU A 97 11.63 -6.01 11.30
CA LEU A 97 11.69 -7.08 10.31
C LEU A 97 13.12 -7.48 9.91
N SER A 98 14.15 -6.65 10.21
CA SER A 98 15.55 -6.92 9.86
C SER A 98 16.42 -7.43 11.01
N ASN A 99 15.96 -7.27 12.24
CA ASN A 99 16.78 -7.59 13.42
C ASN A 99 16.57 -9.05 13.85
N ASP A 100 17.64 -9.81 13.93
CA ASP A 100 17.61 -11.18 14.44
C ASP A 100 17.15 -11.27 15.90
N SER A 101 17.28 -10.19 16.67
CA SER A 101 16.79 -10.06 18.05
C SER A 101 15.38 -9.45 18.12
N SER A 102 14.66 -9.39 16.99
CA SER A 102 13.31 -8.84 16.94
C SER A 102 12.38 -9.51 17.96
N PRO A 103 11.67 -8.73 18.79
CA PRO A 103 10.69 -9.28 19.72
C PRO A 103 9.56 -10.04 19.02
N LEU A 104 9.22 -9.68 17.78
CA LEU A 104 8.23 -10.41 16.98
C LEU A 104 8.67 -11.83 16.67
N ARG A 105 9.98 -12.07 16.43
CA ARG A 105 10.50 -13.40 16.06
C ARG A 105 10.26 -14.45 17.14
N THR A 106 10.27 -14.04 18.40
CA THR A 106 10.12 -14.91 19.57
C THR A 106 8.79 -14.74 20.31
N SER A 107 7.89 -13.91 19.77
CA SER A 107 6.56 -13.67 20.34
C SER A 107 5.68 -14.92 20.23
N ASP A 108 4.94 -15.24 21.27
CA ASP A 108 3.89 -16.27 21.25
C ASP A 108 2.73 -15.88 20.32
N ASP A 109 2.52 -14.57 20.09
CA ASP A 109 1.52 -14.03 19.20
C ASP A 109 2.01 -13.87 17.74
N ARG A 110 3.22 -14.32 17.42
CA ARG A 110 3.84 -14.13 16.10
C ARG A 110 2.92 -14.55 14.96
N ASP A 111 2.32 -15.73 15.04
CA ASP A 111 1.52 -16.29 13.95
C ASP A 111 0.16 -15.58 13.78
N ARG A 112 -0.27 -14.82 14.80
CA ARG A 112 -1.44 -13.93 14.73
C ARG A 112 -1.10 -12.57 14.14
N ILE A 113 0.15 -12.11 14.32
CA ILE A 113 0.65 -10.82 13.88
C ILE A 113 1.23 -10.89 12.46
N LEU A 114 1.88 -12.01 12.13
CA LEU A 114 2.53 -12.26 10.84
C LEU A 114 1.83 -13.40 10.11
N LEU A 115 0.86 -13.03 9.30
CA LEU A 115 -0.04 -13.96 8.61
C LEU A 115 0.57 -14.49 7.31
N PRO A 116 0.25 -15.70 6.85
CA PRO A 116 0.50 -16.11 5.48
C PRO A 116 -0.24 -15.20 4.49
N ALA A 117 0.43 -14.74 3.43
CA ALA A 117 -0.21 -13.93 2.40
C ALA A 117 -1.38 -14.66 1.71
N SER A 118 -1.34 -15.99 1.66
CA SER A 118 -2.42 -16.82 1.13
C SER A 118 -3.67 -16.93 2.01
N ALA A 119 -3.63 -16.38 3.23
CA ALA A 119 -4.73 -16.42 4.19
C ALA A 119 -5.42 -15.06 4.35
N ILE A 120 -5.16 -14.12 3.45
CA ILE A 120 -5.77 -12.78 3.47
C ILE A 120 -6.28 -12.43 2.09
N ASP A 121 -7.27 -11.56 2.02
CA ASP A 121 -7.74 -10.92 0.81
C ASP A 121 -7.31 -9.45 0.82
N SER A 122 -6.76 -8.96 -0.29
CA SER A 122 -6.37 -7.55 -0.43
C SER A 122 -7.60 -6.68 -0.59
N GLY A 123 -7.54 -5.45 -0.08
CA GLY A 123 -8.59 -4.45 -0.23
C GLY A 123 -8.06 -3.10 -0.70
N LEU A 124 -8.96 -2.21 -1.12
CA LEU A 124 -8.58 -0.86 -1.50
C LEU A 124 -7.90 -0.15 -0.31
N PRO A 125 -6.67 0.35 -0.50
CA PRO A 125 -5.91 0.94 0.60
C PRO A 125 -6.45 2.29 1.07
N PHE A 126 -7.24 2.97 0.23
CA PHE A 126 -7.82 4.28 0.52
C PHE A 126 -9.32 4.31 0.29
N SER A 127 -10.02 5.01 1.16
CA SER A 127 -11.37 5.48 0.88
C SER A 127 -11.27 6.61 -0.14
N ILE A 128 -11.74 6.35 -1.37
CA ILE A 128 -11.64 7.28 -2.50
C ILE A 128 -12.79 8.29 -2.42
N GLY A 129 -12.46 9.58 -2.31
CA GLY A 129 -13.44 10.67 -2.34
C GLY A 129 -13.78 11.07 -3.78
N ASP A 130 -12.90 11.86 -4.37
CA ASP A 130 -13.02 12.34 -5.75
C ASP A 130 -11.94 11.70 -6.63
N TYR A 131 -12.24 11.59 -7.92
CA TYR A 131 -11.34 11.04 -8.90
C TYR A 131 -11.27 11.92 -10.14
N THR A 132 -10.08 12.37 -10.47
CA THR A 132 -9.81 13.12 -11.70
C THR A 132 -8.94 12.28 -12.62
N ASP A 133 -9.43 12.05 -13.84
CA ASP A 133 -8.68 11.36 -14.88
C ASP A 133 -8.14 12.36 -15.92
N PHE A 134 -7.01 12.02 -16.53
CA PHE A 134 -6.38 12.83 -17.58
C PHE A 134 -6.33 12.06 -18.90
N TYR A 135 -6.88 12.66 -19.92
CA TYR A 135 -6.97 12.13 -21.27
C TYR A 135 -5.66 12.36 -22.04
N ALA A 136 -4.56 11.79 -21.51
CA ALA A 136 -3.20 12.14 -21.90
C ALA A 136 -2.56 11.24 -22.97
N SER A 137 -3.12 10.05 -23.25
CA SER A 137 -2.60 9.14 -24.28
C SER A 137 -3.09 9.54 -25.67
N GLU A 138 -2.19 9.95 -26.55
CA GLU A 138 -2.53 10.32 -27.95
C GLU A 138 -3.18 9.14 -28.70
N ASN A 139 -2.68 7.93 -28.54
CA ASN A 139 -3.23 6.75 -29.18
C ASN A 139 -4.67 6.47 -28.72
N HIS A 140 -4.91 6.51 -27.42
CA HIS A 140 -6.24 6.33 -26.86
C HIS A 140 -7.18 7.45 -27.30
N ALA A 141 -6.76 8.71 -27.17
CA ALA A 141 -7.54 9.88 -27.58
C ALA A 141 -7.91 9.85 -29.07
N THR A 142 -6.98 9.43 -29.93
CA THR A 142 -7.21 9.28 -31.36
C THR A 142 -8.23 8.18 -31.66
N ASN A 143 -8.12 7.01 -31.01
CA ASN A 143 -9.01 5.91 -31.23
C ASN A 143 -10.45 6.24 -30.79
N VAL A 144 -10.60 6.84 -29.62
CA VAL A 144 -11.90 7.29 -29.11
C VAL A 144 -12.45 8.44 -29.99
N GLY A 145 -11.59 9.37 -30.39
CA GLY A 145 -11.97 10.48 -31.28
C GLY A 145 -12.51 10.00 -32.62
N ARG A 146 -11.93 8.95 -33.21
CA ARG A 146 -12.44 8.35 -34.45
C ARG A 146 -13.85 7.75 -34.31
N MET A 147 -14.15 7.15 -33.13
CA MET A 147 -15.50 6.62 -32.87
C MET A 147 -16.55 7.71 -32.80
N PHE A 148 -16.24 8.85 -32.19
CA PHE A 148 -17.18 9.97 -32.01
C PHE A 148 -17.18 10.99 -33.17
N ARG A 149 -16.12 11.04 -33.96
CA ARG A 149 -15.93 11.98 -35.09
C ARG A 149 -15.38 11.22 -36.32
N PRO A 150 -16.16 10.29 -36.91
CA PRO A 150 -15.69 9.43 -37.99
C PRO A 150 -15.29 10.23 -39.24
N ASP A 151 -15.95 11.36 -39.51
CA ASP A 151 -15.76 12.20 -40.72
C ASP A 151 -14.88 13.43 -40.46
N GLY A 152 -14.27 13.53 -39.28
CA GLY A 152 -13.49 14.70 -38.89
C GLY A 152 -12.12 14.38 -38.27
N ASP A 153 -11.43 15.44 -37.78
CA ASP A 153 -10.19 15.24 -37.04
C ASP A 153 -10.49 14.53 -35.71
N PRO A 154 -9.85 13.38 -35.47
CA PRO A 154 -10.06 12.63 -34.22
C PRO A 154 -9.59 13.39 -32.98
N LEU A 155 -8.59 14.27 -33.11
CA LEU A 155 -8.09 15.08 -32.01
C LEU A 155 -8.50 16.53 -32.18
N LEU A 156 -9.03 17.13 -31.10
CA LEU A 156 -9.29 18.57 -31.08
C LEU A 156 -7.95 19.34 -31.12
N PRO A 157 -7.91 20.54 -31.77
CA PRO A 157 -6.66 21.27 -31.93
C PRO A 157 -5.91 21.60 -30.65
N ASN A 158 -6.61 21.77 -29.52
CA ASN A 158 -6.03 22.10 -28.23
C ASN A 158 -5.53 20.89 -27.46
N TRP A 159 -5.84 19.67 -27.90
CA TRP A 159 -5.48 18.45 -27.14
C TRP A 159 -3.96 18.33 -26.91
N LYS A 160 -3.14 18.72 -27.88
CA LYS A 160 -1.65 18.68 -27.78
C LYS A 160 -1.05 19.85 -26.97
N HIS A 161 -1.87 20.82 -26.57
CA HIS A 161 -1.39 22.06 -25.96
C HIS A 161 -1.85 22.26 -24.52
N LEU A 162 -2.90 21.55 -24.10
CA LEU A 162 -3.50 21.66 -22.76
C LEU A 162 -3.65 20.27 -22.15
N PRO A 163 -3.39 20.11 -20.84
CA PRO A 163 -3.75 18.89 -20.14
C PRO A 163 -5.29 18.79 -20.09
N VAL A 164 -5.83 17.74 -20.72
CA VAL A 164 -7.27 17.48 -20.73
C VAL A 164 -7.61 16.56 -19.57
N GLY A 165 -8.17 17.12 -18.51
CA GLY A 165 -8.65 16.40 -17.35
C GLY A 165 -10.19 16.39 -17.32
N TYR A 166 -10.76 15.37 -16.70
CA TYR A 166 -12.20 15.28 -16.47
C TYR A 166 -12.51 14.64 -15.12
N HIS A 167 -13.68 14.95 -14.58
CA HIS A 167 -14.15 14.35 -13.35
C HIS A 167 -14.54 12.88 -13.62
N GLY A 168 -13.74 11.96 -13.12
CA GLY A 168 -13.97 10.52 -13.23
C GLY A 168 -14.94 10.02 -12.16
N ARG A 169 -15.19 8.71 -12.16
CA ARG A 169 -16.04 8.04 -11.18
C ARG A 169 -15.15 7.27 -10.18
N ALA A 170 -15.15 7.70 -8.93
CA ALA A 170 -14.41 7.00 -7.85
C ALA A 170 -14.85 5.53 -7.71
N SER A 171 -16.13 5.22 -8.02
CA SER A 171 -16.66 3.86 -8.03
C SER A 171 -16.06 2.95 -9.11
N SER A 172 -15.26 3.48 -10.04
CA SER A 172 -14.54 2.70 -11.06
C SER A 172 -13.12 2.34 -10.62
N VAL A 173 -12.68 2.80 -9.46
CA VAL A 173 -11.40 2.42 -8.86
C VAL A 173 -11.60 1.09 -8.14
N VAL A 174 -10.90 0.07 -8.61
CA VAL A 174 -10.96 -1.30 -8.07
C VAL A 174 -9.54 -1.79 -7.85
N GLU A 175 -9.37 -2.79 -7.00
CA GLU A 175 -8.12 -3.54 -6.88
C GLU A 175 -7.94 -4.50 -8.06
N SER A 176 -6.71 -4.82 -8.36
CA SER A 176 -6.34 -5.75 -9.45
C SER A 176 -5.86 -7.08 -8.90
#